data_06367d816e093e1a7a31fce95b6e2afa
#
_entry.id   06367d816e093e1a7a31fce95b6e2afa
#
_cell.length_a   1.000
_cell.length_b   1.000
_cell.length_c   1.000
_cell.angle_alpha   90.00
_cell.angle_beta   90.00
_cell.angle_gamma   90.00
#
_symmetry.space_group_name_H-M   'P 1'
#
loop_
_entity.id
_entity.type
_entity.pdbx_description
1 polymer ?
#
loop_
_entity_poly.entity_id
_entity_poly.type
_entity_poly.pdbx_seq_one_letter_code
_entity_poly.pdbx_strand_id
1 'polypeptide(L)'
;MSDLNIFEEIDNPNAVINKKLRQYFDGKIVRKDLTKSIKEGANVPIYVLEFLLGQYCSSDDPDIIEEGVKTVKKILSENFVRPDEAQKVLSVLRERGSYTVIDRISAKLNIKQDRYEAEFSNLGVREILLDPEYVSKFDRLLCGGIWCILQLEYEFSEEDRRSTPIRVRKLTPIQMPHIELEEIKEGRKQFTKEEWINILLRSTGMEADKFTEREKWLLLARMIPLVENNFNLCELGPRSTGKSHIYKEISPNSILISGGQTTVANLFYNMANKSIGLVGMWDCVAFDEVSGISFKDKD
;
A
#
# COMPACT_ATOMS: atom_id res chain seq x y z
N MET A 1 -39.47 -13.84 17.40
CA MET A 1 -38.58 -12.65 17.16
C MET A 1 -37.46 -12.94 16.16
N SER A 2 -37.50 -14.03 15.39
CA SER A 2 -36.46 -14.46 14.42
C SER A 2 -36.81 -14.19 12.96
N ASP A 3 -38.05 -13.88 12.64
CA ASP A 3 -38.52 -13.80 11.24
C ASP A 3 -38.41 -12.37 10.63
N LEU A 4 -38.25 -11.34 11.46
CA LEU A 4 -38.10 -9.96 10.99
C LEU A 4 -36.68 -9.65 10.45
N ASN A 5 -35.67 -10.34 10.93
CA ASN A 5 -34.29 -10.15 10.46
C ASN A 5 -34.01 -10.73 9.08
N ILE A 6 -34.74 -11.77 8.67
CA ILE A 6 -34.51 -12.46 7.39
C ILE A 6 -35.04 -11.63 6.20
N PHE A 7 -36.12 -10.87 6.40
CA PHE A 7 -36.68 -10.01 5.34
C PHE A 7 -35.89 -8.71 5.13
N GLU A 8 -35.24 -8.16 6.18
CA GLU A 8 -34.36 -7.00 6.04
C GLU A 8 -33.04 -7.33 5.32
N GLU A 9 -32.54 -8.56 5.38
CA GLU A 9 -31.35 -8.99 4.64
C GLU A 9 -31.62 -9.19 3.14
N ILE A 10 -32.84 -9.54 2.75
CA ILE A 10 -33.18 -9.82 1.34
C ILE A 10 -33.34 -8.54 0.51
N ASP A 11 -33.73 -7.44 1.14
CA ASP A 11 -33.93 -6.14 0.47
C ASP A 11 -32.70 -5.20 0.50
N ASN A 12 -31.59 -5.64 1.10
CA ASN A 12 -30.37 -4.85 1.13
C ASN A 12 -29.47 -5.24 -0.07
N PRO A 13 -29.38 -4.41 -1.13
CA PRO A 13 -28.56 -4.72 -2.32
C PRO A 13 -27.09 -4.97 -1.96
N ASN A 14 -26.62 -4.38 -0.87
CA ASN A 14 -25.26 -4.58 -0.38
C ASN A 14 -25.06 -6.00 0.20
N ALA A 15 -26.07 -6.57 0.86
CA ALA A 15 -25.99 -7.95 1.36
C ALA A 15 -25.87 -8.95 0.21
N VAL A 16 -26.62 -8.75 -0.88
CA VAL A 16 -26.55 -9.58 -2.07
C VAL A 16 -25.18 -9.49 -2.74
N ILE A 17 -24.65 -8.28 -2.90
CA ILE A 17 -23.29 -8.05 -3.47
C ILE A 17 -22.23 -8.71 -2.58
N ASN A 18 -22.32 -8.55 -1.26
CA ASN A 18 -21.35 -9.15 -0.32
C ASN A 18 -21.38 -10.68 -0.40
N LYS A 19 -22.56 -11.30 -0.50
CA LYS A 19 -22.68 -12.75 -0.66
C LYS A 19 -22.03 -13.24 -1.96
N LYS A 20 -22.25 -12.56 -3.08
CA LYS A 20 -21.59 -12.85 -4.35
C LYS A 20 -20.07 -12.68 -4.26
N LEU A 21 -19.59 -11.60 -3.64
CA LEU A 21 -18.17 -11.37 -3.45
C LEU A 21 -17.50 -12.51 -2.71
N ARG A 22 -18.08 -12.99 -1.61
CA ARG A 22 -17.56 -14.14 -0.86
C ARG A 22 -17.54 -15.42 -1.69
N GLN A 23 -18.55 -15.63 -2.52
CA GLN A 23 -18.62 -16.82 -3.36
C GLN A 23 -17.56 -16.85 -4.46
N TYR A 24 -17.25 -15.70 -5.08
CA TYR A 24 -16.42 -15.63 -6.27
C TYR A 24 -15.04 -15.02 -6.03
N PHE A 25 -14.82 -14.37 -4.88
CA PHE A 25 -13.57 -13.72 -4.49
C PHE A 25 -13.17 -14.06 -3.05
N ASP A 26 -13.36 -15.33 -2.66
CA ASP A 26 -13.01 -15.79 -1.32
C ASP A 26 -11.54 -15.52 -1.00
N GLY A 27 -11.26 -15.09 0.24
CA GLY A 27 -9.91 -14.73 0.69
C GLY A 27 -9.33 -13.43 0.08
N LYS A 28 -10.08 -12.73 -0.80
CA LYS A 28 -9.66 -11.47 -1.44
C LYS A 28 -10.47 -10.25 -1.02
N ILE A 29 -11.36 -10.44 -0.05
CA ILE A 29 -12.25 -9.40 0.46
C ILE A 29 -11.68 -8.81 1.72
N VAL A 30 -11.71 -7.47 1.80
CA VAL A 30 -11.28 -6.72 2.97
C VAL A 30 -12.43 -5.96 3.59
N ARG A 31 -12.54 -6.02 4.92
CA ARG A 31 -13.50 -5.27 5.73
C ARG A 31 -13.05 -3.80 5.85
N LYS A 32 -13.55 -2.93 4.97
CA LYS A 32 -13.20 -1.50 4.95
C LYS A 32 -13.68 -0.74 6.19
N ASP A 33 -14.74 -1.20 6.84
CA ASP A 33 -15.23 -0.66 8.11
C ASP A 33 -14.19 -0.79 9.24
N LEU A 34 -13.48 -1.92 9.28
CA LEU A 34 -12.44 -2.18 10.28
C LEU A 34 -11.19 -1.31 10.05
N THR A 35 -10.90 -0.96 8.80
CA THR A 35 -9.74 -0.13 8.46
C THR A 35 -9.77 1.22 9.17
N LYS A 36 -10.96 1.85 9.27
CA LYS A 36 -11.13 3.13 9.96
C LYS A 36 -10.83 3.03 11.45
N SER A 37 -11.29 1.97 12.11
CA SER A 37 -11.11 1.77 13.56
C SER A 37 -9.66 1.51 13.97
N ILE A 38 -8.81 1.06 13.03
CA ILE A 38 -7.39 0.77 13.27
C ILE A 38 -6.52 1.96 12.91
N LYS A 39 -6.89 2.74 11.87
CA LYS A 39 -6.09 3.86 11.38
C LYS A 39 -5.97 5.03 12.36
N GLU A 40 -6.91 5.15 13.31
CA GLU A 40 -6.84 6.16 14.37
C GLU A 40 -5.60 5.93 15.24
N GLY A 41 -4.52 6.67 14.93
CA GLY A 41 -3.25 6.63 15.66
C GLY A 41 -2.07 5.91 15.00
N ALA A 42 -2.27 5.30 13.83
CA ALA A 42 -1.18 4.68 13.08
C ALA A 42 -0.95 5.38 11.74
N ASN A 43 0.26 5.91 11.52
CA ASN A 43 0.65 6.51 10.23
C ASN A 43 1.05 5.43 9.20
N VAL A 44 0.19 4.41 9.07
CA VAL A 44 0.40 3.26 8.20
C VAL A 44 -0.43 3.44 6.93
N PRO A 45 0.09 3.13 5.74
CA PRO A 45 -0.72 3.14 4.52
C PRO A 45 -1.92 2.18 4.62
N ILE A 46 -3.06 2.57 4.05
CA ILE A 46 -4.30 1.79 4.15
C ILE A 46 -4.11 0.38 3.58
N TYR A 47 -3.43 0.22 2.46
CA TYR A 47 -3.21 -1.11 1.86
C TYR A 47 -2.37 -2.07 2.72
N VAL A 48 -1.51 -1.54 3.63
CA VAL A 48 -0.81 -2.36 4.63
C VAL A 48 -1.79 -2.87 5.68
N LEU A 49 -2.70 -2.02 6.14
CA LEU A 49 -3.78 -2.41 7.06
C LEU A 49 -4.71 -3.44 6.42
N GLU A 50 -5.09 -3.23 5.18
CA GLU A 50 -5.97 -4.12 4.43
C GLU A 50 -5.36 -5.51 4.24
N PHE A 51 -4.06 -5.58 3.98
CA PHE A 51 -3.34 -6.85 3.90
C PHE A 51 -3.42 -7.63 5.23
N LEU A 52 -3.17 -6.96 6.36
CA LEU A 52 -3.25 -7.60 7.67
C LEU A 52 -4.69 -7.97 8.03
N LEU A 53 -5.66 -7.10 7.75
CA LEU A 53 -7.08 -7.40 7.97
C LEU A 53 -7.56 -8.57 7.11
N GLY A 54 -7.10 -8.67 5.87
CA GLY A 54 -7.40 -9.82 5.01
C GLY A 54 -6.87 -11.14 5.57
N GLN A 55 -5.74 -11.10 6.30
CA GLN A 55 -5.18 -12.31 6.91
C GLN A 55 -5.87 -12.71 8.23
N TYR A 56 -6.28 -11.75 9.05
CA TYR A 56 -6.74 -12.02 10.41
C TYR A 56 -8.24 -11.79 10.63
N CYS A 57 -8.92 -11.10 9.72
CA CYS A 57 -10.33 -10.71 9.86
C CYS A 57 -11.18 -11.14 8.63
N SER A 58 -10.87 -12.28 8.01
CA SER A 58 -11.59 -12.80 6.84
C SER A 58 -12.92 -13.50 7.19
N SER A 59 -13.17 -13.78 8.48
CA SER A 59 -14.39 -14.41 8.98
C SER A 59 -15.55 -13.40 9.13
N ASP A 60 -16.78 -13.92 9.19
CA ASP A 60 -17.98 -13.16 9.58
C ASP A 60 -18.34 -13.31 11.06
N ASP A 61 -17.67 -14.22 11.76
CA ASP A 61 -17.86 -14.43 13.18
C ASP A 61 -17.34 -13.20 13.98
N PRO A 62 -18.21 -12.54 14.73
CA PRO A 62 -17.84 -11.34 15.48
C PRO A 62 -16.68 -11.57 16.47
N ASP A 63 -16.61 -12.75 17.09
CA ASP A 63 -15.58 -13.08 18.06
C ASP A 63 -14.20 -13.24 17.38
N ILE A 64 -14.18 -13.92 16.21
CA ILE A 64 -12.99 -14.08 15.39
C ILE A 64 -12.51 -12.72 14.85
N ILE A 65 -13.45 -11.86 14.43
CA ILE A 65 -13.14 -10.50 13.97
C ILE A 65 -12.52 -9.68 15.09
N GLU A 66 -13.10 -9.71 16.29
CA GLU A 66 -12.59 -8.93 17.43
C GLU A 66 -11.17 -9.38 17.82
N GLU A 67 -10.91 -10.69 17.86
CA GLU A 67 -9.58 -11.24 18.11
C GLU A 67 -8.60 -10.88 16.97
N GLY A 68 -9.03 -10.96 15.74
CA GLY A 68 -8.27 -10.55 14.57
C GLY A 68 -7.87 -9.07 14.63
N VAL A 69 -8.79 -8.18 14.97
CA VAL A 69 -8.51 -6.74 15.13
C VAL A 69 -7.50 -6.49 16.24
N LYS A 70 -7.63 -7.18 17.38
CA LYS A 70 -6.65 -7.10 18.48
C LYS A 70 -5.26 -7.55 18.02
N THR A 71 -5.21 -8.64 17.27
CA THR A 71 -3.97 -9.17 16.68
C THR A 71 -3.32 -8.19 15.72
N VAL A 72 -4.11 -7.61 14.80
CA VAL A 72 -3.59 -6.59 13.85
C VAL A 72 -3.06 -5.37 14.58
N LYS A 73 -3.78 -4.85 15.57
CA LYS A 73 -3.31 -3.73 16.41
C LYS A 73 -2.00 -4.06 17.12
N LYS A 74 -1.86 -5.27 17.66
CA LYS A 74 -0.63 -5.73 18.31
C LYS A 74 0.53 -5.81 17.31
N ILE A 75 0.32 -6.44 16.14
CA ILE A 75 1.35 -6.52 15.09
C ILE A 75 1.82 -5.12 14.68
N LEU A 76 0.92 -4.19 14.48
CA LEU A 76 1.28 -2.82 14.11
C LEU A 76 2.04 -2.09 15.22
N SER A 77 1.62 -2.24 16.47
CA SER A 77 2.29 -1.59 17.60
C SER A 77 3.69 -2.14 17.87
N GLU A 78 3.90 -3.43 17.62
CA GLU A 78 5.18 -4.09 17.87
C GLU A 78 6.14 -4.06 16.68
N ASN A 79 5.61 -4.13 15.44
CA ASN A 79 6.43 -4.37 14.26
C ASN A 79 6.49 -3.19 13.27
N PHE A 80 5.50 -2.28 13.27
CA PHE A 80 5.54 -1.16 12.37
C PHE A 80 6.60 -0.14 12.81
N VAL A 81 7.58 0.08 11.94
CA VAL A 81 8.66 1.04 12.23
C VAL A 81 8.16 2.46 12.02
N ARG A 82 8.19 3.25 13.08
CA ARG A 82 7.99 4.70 13.01
C ARG A 82 9.36 5.38 12.87
N PRO A 83 9.51 6.37 12.00
CA PRO A 83 10.81 7.03 11.80
C PRO A 83 11.41 7.62 13.08
N ASP A 84 10.57 8.12 13.99
CA ASP A 84 10.96 8.66 15.28
C ASP A 84 11.39 7.58 16.31
N GLU A 85 10.97 6.33 16.12
CA GLU A 85 11.32 5.18 16.96
C GLU A 85 12.41 4.28 16.37
N ALA A 86 12.98 4.62 15.21
CA ALA A 86 13.96 3.80 14.50
C ALA A 86 15.15 3.36 15.38
N GLN A 87 15.69 4.26 16.18
CA GLN A 87 16.83 3.95 17.07
C GLN A 87 16.45 2.96 18.19
N LYS A 88 15.22 3.03 18.67
CA LYS A 88 14.70 2.08 19.66
C LYS A 88 14.58 0.67 19.04
N VAL A 89 14.07 0.58 17.81
CA VAL A 89 13.96 -0.69 17.09
C VAL A 89 15.34 -1.29 16.85
N LEU A 90 16.33 -0.50 16.45
CA LEU A 90 17.72 -0.95 16.27
C LEU A 90 18.34 -1.45 17.57
N SER A 91 18.09 -0.79 18.68
CA SER A 91 18.57 -1.23 20.00
C SER A 91 17.96 -2.59 20.38
N VAL A 92 16.65 -2.75 20.19
CA VAL A 92 15.95 -4.01 20.45
C VAL A 92 16.46 -5.13 19.54
N LEU A 93 16.69 -4.84 18.25
CA LEU A 93 17.26 -5.80 17.30
C LEU A 93 18.66 -6.27 17.75
N ARG A 94 19.51 -5.33 18.18
CA ARG A 94 20.85 -5.65 18.71
C ARG A 94 20.78 -6.54 19.96
N GLU A 95 19.90 -6.22 20.91
CA GLU A 95 19.77 -6.95 22.17
C GLU A 95 19.21 -8.37 21.98
N ARG A 96 18.23 -8.52 21.09
CA ARG A 96 17.52 -9.79 20.85
C ARG A 96 18.19 -10.67 19.79
N GLY A 97 19.11 -10.12 19.00
CA GLY A 97 19.72 -10.79 17.86
C GLY A 97 18.80 -10.95 16.65
N SER A 98 17.49 -10.90 16.83
CA SER A 98 16.51 -10.92 15.73
C SER A 98 15.27 -10.13 16.08
N TYR A 99 14.64 -9.50 15.06
CA TYR A 99 13.41 -8.75 15.24
C TYR A 99 12.62 -8.69 13.94
N THR A 100 11.28 -8.74 14.06
CA THR A 100 10.40 -8.58 12.90
C THR A 100 9.97 -7.13 12.78
N VAL A 101 10.08 -6.55 11.58
CA VAL A 101 9.68 -5.18 11.30
C VAL A 101 8.74 -5.12 10.10
N ILE A 102 7.88 -4.11 10.08
CA ILE A 102 7.09 -3.71 8.91
C ILE A 102 7.64 -2.38 8.44
N ASP A 103 8.28 -2.39 7.27
CA ASP A 103 8.86 -1.20 6.66
C ASP A 103 8.80 -1.28 5.14
N ARG A 104 9.00 -0.16 4.48
CA ARG A 104 9.21 -0.09 3.05
C ARG A 104 10.68 -0.19 2.75
N ILE A 105 11.03 -1.12 1.86
CA ILE A 105 12.41 -1.30 1.42
C ILE A 105 12.54 -1.13 -0.09
N SER A 106 13.69 -0.62 -0.50
CA SER A 106 14.17 -0.61 -1.88
C SER A 106 15.52 -1.29 -1.94
N ALA A 107 15.92 -1.76 -3.13
CA ALA A 107 17.21 -2.39 -3.36
C ALA A 107 18.00 -1.66 -4.45
N LYS A 108 19.31 -1.71 -4.35
CA LYS A 108 20.24 -1.26 -5.39
C LYS A 108 21.36 -2.26 -5.58
N LEU A 109 21.89 -2.35 -6.79
CA LEU A 109 23.08 -3.12 -7.06
C LEU A 109 24.33 -2.31 -6.70
N ASN A 110 25.13 -2.78 -5.76
CA ASN A 110 26.46 -2.27 -5.52
C ASN A 110 27.45 -2.95 -6.47
N ILE A 111 27.76 -2.28 -7.58
CA ILE A 111 28.62 -2.81 -8.65
C ILE A 111 30.06 -3.09 -8.15
N LYS A 112 30.54 -2.33 -7.16
CA LYS A 112 31.91 -2.51 -6.64
C LYS A 112 32.06 -3.79 -5.82
N GLN A 113 31.00 -4.21 -5.16
CA GLN A 113 30.99 -5.38 -4.28
C GLN A 113 30.19 -6.55 -4.88
N ASP A 114 29.63 -6.36 -6.08
CA ASP A 114 28.79 -7.34 -6.81
C ASP A 114 27.70 -7.95 -5.92
N ARG A 115 26.96 -7.07 -5.21
CA ARG A 115 25.89 -7.51 -4.31
C ARG A 115 24.71 -6.54 -4.31
N TYR A 116 23.53 -7.06 -4.00
CA TYR A 116 22.35 -6.22 -3.76
C TYR A 116 22.33 -5.73 -2.32
N GLU A 117 22.01 -4.44 -2.16
CA GLU A 117 21.89 -3.77 -0.89
C GLU A 117 20.50 -3.17 -0.73
N ALA A 118 19.87 -3.44 0.40
CA ALA A 118 18.58 -2.89 0.76
C ALA A 118 18.72 -1.56 1.53
N GLU A 119 17.80 -0.66 1.29
CA GLU A 119 17.58 0.57 2.03
C GLU A 119 16.20 0.56 2.65
N PHE A 120 16.11 0.84 3.95
CA PHE A 120 14.87 0.87 4.72
C PHE A 120 14.40 2.29 4.89
N SER A 121 13.14 2.57 4.53
CA SER A 121 12.61 3.93 4.49
C SER A 121 12.38 4.52 5.88
N ASN A 122 11.77 3.78 6.79
CA ASN A 122 11.43 4.24 8.14
C ASN A 122 12.55 3.94 9.15
N LEU A 123 13.14 2.76 9.06
CA LEU A 123 14.27 2.38 9.92
C LEU A 123 15.53 3.22 9.63
N GLY A 124 15.62 3.81 8.43
CA GLY A 124 16.70 4.71 8.04
C GLY A 124 18.07 4.02 7.86
N VAL A 125 18.11 2.69 7.77
CA VAL A 125 19.35 1.93 7.59
C VAL A 125 19.55 1.61 6.12
N ARG A 126 20.81 1.70 5.66
CA ARG A 126 21.22 1.48 4.27
C ARG A 126 22.28 0.40 4.20
N GLU A 127 22.58 -0.05 2.99
CA GLU A 127 23.67 -1.02 2.71
C GLU A 127 23.47 -2.37 3.41
N ILE A 128 22.22 -2.76 3.63
CA ILE A 128 21.88 -4.07 4.21
C ILE A 128 21.93 -5.11 3.12
N LEU A 129 22.71 -6.18 3.35
CA LEU A 129 22.82 -7.27 2.40
C LEU A 129 21.45 -7.90 2.11
N LEU A 130 21.10 -7.98 0.83
CA LEU A 130 19.87 -8.58 0.35
C LEU A 130 20.19 -9.76 -0.57
N ASP A 131 19.51 -10.87 -0.35
CA ASP A 131 19.65 -12.05 -1.21
C ASP A 131 19.15 -11.73 -2.63
N PRO A 132 19.93 -12.04 -3.69
CA PRO A 132 19.53 -11.85 -5.07
C PRO A 132 18.21 -12.51 -5.45
N GLU A 133 17.82 -13.59 -4.76
CA GLU A 133 16.56 -14.29 -4.99
C GLU A 133 15.35 -13.37 -4.77
N TYR A 134 15.39 -12.49 -3.76
CA TYR A 134 14.32 -11.54 -3.54
C TYR A 134 14.21 -10.50 -4.66
N VAL A 135 15.34 -10.06 -5.19
CA VAL A 135 15.35 -9.10 -6.31
C VAL A 135 14.81 -9.73 -7.58
N SER A 136 15.16 -11.01 -7.84
CA SER A 136 14.63 -11.75 -8.98
C SER A 136 13.12 -12.00 -8.89
N LYS A 137 12.60 -12.19 -7.68
CA LYS A 137 11.17 -12.40 -7.44
C LYS A 137 10.35 -11.11 -7.45
N PHE A 138 10.97 -10.00 -7.06
CA PHE A 138 10.27 -8.74 -6.82
C PHE A 138 11.01 -7.57 -7.47
N ASP A 139 10.83 -7.42 -8.78
CA ASP A 139 11.47 -6.37 -9.60
C ASP A 139 11.26 -4.95 -9.04
N ARG A 140 10.15 -4.73 -8.34
CA ARG A 140 9.85 -3.45 -7.71
C ARG A 140 10.80 -3.05 -6.60
N LEU A 141 11.56 -3.98 -6.04
CA LEU A 141 12.63 -3.64 -5.11
C LEU A 141 13.64 -2.68 -5.74
N LEU A 142 13.92 -2.85 -7.05
CA LEU A 142 14.82 -1.97 -7.80
C LEU A 142 14.14 -0.67 -8.29
N CYS A 143 12.79 -0.65 -8.31
CA CYS A 143 12.00 0.44 -8.86
C CYS A 143 11.05 1.02 -7.80
N GLY A 144 11.58 1.87 -6.90
CA GLY A 144 10.78 2.58 -5.92
C GLY A 144 10.50 1.85 -4.60
N GLY A 145 10.76 0.53 -4.52
CA GLY A 145 10.61 -0.26 -3.30
C GLY A 145 9.19 -0.73 -3.00
N ILE A 146 9.10 -1.65 -2.04
CA ILE A 146 7.84 -2.28 -1.61
C ILE A 146 7.73 -2.33 -0.09
N TRP A 147 6.49 -2.35 0.42
CA TRP A 147 6.22 -2.61 1.82
C TRP A 147 6.33 -4.11 2.11
N CYS A 148 7.05 -4.45 3.17
CA CYS A 148 7.31 -5.84 3.55
C CYS A 148 7.19 -6.04 5.05
N ILE A 149 6.85 -7.28 5.42
CA ILE A 149 7.16 -7.83 6.74
C ILE A 149 8.54 -8.47 6.62
N LEU A 150 9.48 -8.00 7.44
CA LEU A 150 10.88 -8.38 7.37
C LEU A 150 11.34 -8.98 8.69
N GLN A 151 11.93 -10.14 8.64
CA GLN A 151 12.66 -10.70 9.77
C GLN A 151 14.14 -10.30 9.62
N LEU A 152 14.60 -9.48 10.53
CA LEU A 152 15.98 -9.00 10.59
C LEU A 152 16.78 -9.81 11.60
N GLU A 153 18.07 -9.99 11.32
CA GLU A 153 19.06 -10.56 12.22
C GLU A 153 20.20 -9.58 12.43
N TYR A 154 20.74 -9.57 13.65
CA TYR A 154 21.87 -8.74 14.01
C TYR A 154 23.09 -9.63 14.32
N GLU A 155 24.09 -9.55 13.45
CA GLU A 155 25.35 -10.27 13.59
C GLU A 155 26.51 -9.28 13.47
N PHE A 156 27.10 -8.93 14.61
CA PHE A 156 28.29 -8.07 14.63
C PHE A 156 29.56 -8.90 14.56
N SER A 157 30.40 -8.63 13.56
CA SER A 157 31.74 -9.23 13.43
C SER A 157 32.81 -8.18 13.67
N GLU A 158 33.74 -8.48 14.58
CA GLU A 158 34.91 -7.63 14.81
C GLU A 158 35.91 -7.64 13.63
N GLU A 159 35.90 -8.72 12.86
CA GLU A 159 36.78 -8.89 11.70
C GLU A 159 36.29 -8.10 10.49
N ASP A 160 34.97 -7.94 10.35
CA ASP A 160 34.34 -7.19 9.24
C ASP A 160 33.54 -5.98 9.75
N ARG A 161 34.25 -4.98 10.27
CA ARG A 161 33.66 -3.71 10.75
C ARG A 161 33.13 -2.83 9.62
N ARG A 162 33.35 -3.19 8.35
CA ARG A 162 32.91 -2.40 7.19
C ARG A 162 31.52 -2.81 6.69
N SER A 163 31.04 -3.98 7.04
CA SER A 163 29.70 -4.43 6.68
C SER A 163 28.68 -4.03 7.75
N THR A 164 27.47 -3.76 7.32
CA THR A 164 26.34 -3.53 8.23
C THR A 164 26.03 -4.82 8.99
N PRO A 165 25.92 -4.80 10.33
CA PRO A 165 25.67 -5.99 11.13
C PRO A 165 24.23 -6.52 11.02
N ILE A 166 23.41 -5.93 10.16
CA ILE A 166 22.01 -6.29 9.96
C ILE A 166 21.86 -7.06 8.66
N ARG A 167 21.11 -8.17 8.72
CA ARG A 167 20.77 -8.99 7.55
C ARG A 167 19.26 -9.21 7.45
N VAL A 168 18.75 -9.30 6.23
CA VAL A 168 17.38 -9.73 5.96
C VAL A 168 17.34 -11.24 5.89
N ARG A 169 16.77 -11.89 6.91
CA ARG A 169 16.57 -13.34 6.94
C ARG A 169 15.37 -13.77 6.11
N LYS A 170 14.26 -13.06 6.27
CA LYS A 170 13.01 -13.33 5.54
C LYS A 170 12.35 -12.04 5.13
N LEU A 171 11.88 -12.03 3.89
CA LEU A 171 11.12 -10.94 3.31
C LEU A 171 9.78 -11.48 2.82
N THR A 172 8.68 -10.88 3.32
CA THR A 172 7.32 -11.18 2.89
C THR A 172 6.68 -9.89 2.39
N PRO A 173 6.44 -9.74 1.08
CA PRO A 173 5.79 -8.56 0.55
C PRO A 173 4.38 -8.41 1.10
N ILE A 174 3.99 -7.18 1.43
CA ILE A 174 2.62 -6.84 1.80
C ILE A 174 1.76 -6.62 0.55
N GLN A 175 2.40 -6.32 -0.57
CA GLN A 175 1.73 -6.18 -1.86
C GLN A 175 1.73 -7.52 -2.58
N MET A 176 0.59 -7.89 -3.17
CA MET A 176 0.52 -9.10 -4.00
C MET A 176 1.36 -8.87 -5.28
N PRO A 177 2.46 -9.59 -5.49
CA PRO A 177 3.30 -9.42 -6.67
C PRO A 177 2.64 -9.97 -7.95
N HIS A 178 1.64 -10.83 -7.81
CA HIS A 178 0.89 -11.43 -8.91
C HIS A 178 -0.62 -11.25 -8.70
N ILE A 179 -1.25 -10.65 -9.71
CA ILE A 179 -2.70 -10.63 -9.84
C ILE A 179 -3.05 -11.73 -10.82
N GLU A 180 -3.83 -12.72 -10.38
CA GLU A 180 -4.41 -13.71 -11.30
C GLU A 180 -5.57 -13.05 -12.07
N LEU A 181 -5.21 -12.39 -13.15
CA LEU A 181 -6.15 -11.58 -13.94
C LEU A 181 -7.32 -12.41 -14.47
N GLU A 182 -7.08 -13.67 -14.83
CA GLU A 182 -8.14 -14.56 -15.35
C GLU A 182 -9.18 -14.85 -14.27
N GLU A 183 -8.79 -15.08 -13.03
CA GLU A 183 -9.72 -15.26 -11.93
C GLU A 183 -10.59 -14.01 -11.69
N ILE A 184 -9.99 -12.82 -11.77
CA ILE A 184 -10.74 -11.56 -11.66
C ILE A 184 -11.74 -11.43 -12.83
N LYS A 185 -11.34 -11.78 -14.05
CA LYS A 185 -12.22 -11.74 -15.24
C LYS A 185 -13.39 -12.72 -15.10
N GLU A 186 -13.12 -13.93 -14.65
CA GLU A 186 -14.18 -14.95 -14.45
C GLU A 186 -15.13 -14.53 -13.33
N GLY A 187 -14.61 -14.09 -12.20
CA GLY A 187 -15.43 -13.57 -11.10
C GLY A 187 -16.27 -12.36 -11.54
N ARG A 188 -15.69 -11.45 -12.33
CA ARG A 188 -16.40 -10.27 -12.87
C ARG A 188 -17.65 -10.61 -13.66
N LYS A 189 -17.67 -11.73 -14.38
CA LYS A 189 -18.82 -12.16 -15.19
C LYS A 189 -20.08 -12.44 -14.36
N GLN A 190 -19.93 -12.67 -13.07
CA GLN A 190 -21.04 -12.98 -12.15
C GLN A 190 -21.76 -11.73 -11.63
N PHE A 191 -21.27 -10.54 -11.98
CA PHE A 191 -21.81 -9.27 -11.53
C PHE A 191 -22.35 -8.45 -12.69
N THR A 192 -23.46 -7.77 -12.46
CA THR A 192 -23.96 -6.75 -13.41
C THR A 192 -23.00 -5.57 -13.49
N LYS A 193 -23.18 -4.73 -14.49
CA LYS A 193 -22.38 -3.51 -14.64
C LYS A 193 -22.51 -2.60 -13.42
N GLU A 194 -23.73 -2.45 -12.90
CA GLU A 194 -24.01 -1.58 -11.75
C GLU A 194 -23.40 -2.14 -10.46
N GLU A 195 -23.59 -3.43 -10.19
CA GLU A 195 -22.94 -4.10 -9.06
C GLU A 195 -21.42 -3.93 -9.10
N TRP A 196 -20.81 -4.06 -10.28
CA TRP A 196 -19.37 -3.91 -10.43
C TRP A 196 -18.88 -2.48 -10.19
N ILE A 197 -19.62 -1.47 -10.67
CA ILE A 197 -19.35 -0.06 -10.37
C ILE A 197 -19.38 0.17 -8.86
N ASN A 198 -20.39 -0.37 -8.17
CA ASN A 198 -20.51 -0.25 -6.72
C ASN A 198 -19.34 -0.94 -6.00
N ILE A 199 -18.91 -2.12 -6.46
CA ILE A 199 -17.74 -2.83 -5.92
C ILE A 199 -16.47 -2.00 -6.07
N LEU A 200 -16.21 -1.43 -7.25
CA LEU A 200 -15.03 -0.59 -7.50
C LEU A 200 -15.01 0.64 -6.58
N LEU A 201 -16.13 1.33 -6.41
CA LEU A 201 -16.22 2.46 -5.50
C LEU A 201 -16.05 2.04 -4.04
N ARG A 202 -16.66 0.95 -3.62
CA ARG A 202 -16.50 0.43 -2.26
C ARG A 202 -15.07 -0.02 -1.98
N SER A 203 -14.35 -0.54 -2.97
CA SER A 203 -12.93 -0.89 -2.82
C SER A 203 -12.04 0.33 -2.56
N THR A 204 -12.50 1.53 -2.92
CA THR A 204 -11.83 2.79 -2.56
C THR A 204 -12.29 3.37 -1.22
N GLY A 205 -13.17 2.67 -0.49
CA GLY A 205 -13.71 3.11 0.79
C GLY A 205 -14.89 4.06 0.69
N MET A 206 -15.49 4.20 -0.50
CA MET A 206 -16.67 5.04 -0.73
C MET A 206 -17.96 4.22 -0.62
N GLU A 207 -19.02 4.79 -0.03
CA GLU A 207 -20.33 4.15 0.03
C GLU A 207 -21.10 4.46 -1.26
N ALA A 208 -21.13 3.48 -2.17
CA ALA A 208 -21.66 3.65 -3.53
C ALA A 208 -23.15 4.05 -3.57
N ASP A 209 -23.94 3.61 -2.59
CA ASP A 209 -25.38 3.86 -2.54
C ASP A 209 -25.73 5.34 -2.24
N LYS A 210 -24.74 6.09 -1.78
CA LYS A 210 -24.92 7.53 -1.51
C LYS A 210 -24.74 8.43 -2.73
N PHE A 211 -24.34 7.86 -3.87
CA PHE A 211 -24.03 8.60 -5.08
C PHE A 211 -25.03 8.32 -6.20
N THR A 212 -25.36 9.37 -6.94
CA THR A 212 -26.07 9.26 -8.22
C THR A 212 -25.22 8.55 -9.26
N GLU A 213 -25.83 8.02 -10.32
CA GLU A 213 -25.10 7.33 -11.40
C GLU A 213 -24.00 8.22 -12.00
N ARG A 214 -24.29 9.50 -12.22
CA ARG A 214 -23.31 10.46 -12.75
C ARG A 214 -22.12 10.65 -11.79
N GLU A 215 -22.37 10.76 -10.50
CA GLU A 215 -21.31 10.90 -9.50
C GLU A 215 -20.44 9.66 -9.44
N LYS A 216 -21.03 8.47 -9.53
CA LYS A 216 -20.28 7.20 -9.60
C LYS A 216 -19.30 7.20 -10.78
N TRP A 217 -19.74 7.63 -11.96
CA TRP A 217 -18.86 7.72 -13.13
C TRP A 217 -17.75 8.75 -12.96
N LEU A 218 -18.03 9.92 -12.37
CA LEU A 218 -17.02 10.94 -12.09
C LEU A 218 -15.98 10.44 -11.08
N LEU A 219 -16.40 9.68 -10.06
CA LEU A 219 -15.51 9.08 -9.07
C LEU A 219 -14.64 7.98 -9.69
N LEU A 220 -15.21 7.17 -10.60
CA LEU A 220 -14.44 6.17 -11.35
C LEU A 220 -13.42 6.81 -12.29
N ALA A 221 -13.76 7.96 -12.90
CA ALA A 221 -12.84 8.68 -13.79
C ALA A 221 -11.53 9.08 -13.08
N ARG A 222 -11.54 9.33 -11.76
CA ARG A 222 -10.33 9.59 -10.97
C ARG A 222 -9.34 8.44 -10.95
N MET A 223 -9.82 7.21 -11.16
CA MET A 223 -8.96 6.01 -11.13
C MET A 223 -8.32 5.71 -12.48
N ILE A 224 -8.73 6.39 -13.55
CA ILE A 224 -8.18 6.15 -14.89
C ILE A 224 -6.65 6.30 -14.93
N PRO A 225 -6.04 7.35 -14.33
CA PRO A 225 -4.58 7.49 -14.32
C PRO A 225 -3.82 6.35 -13.65
N LEU A 226 -4.50 5.54 -12.84
CA LEU A 226 -3.90 4.37 -12.16
C LEU A 226 -3.85 3.13 -13.06
N VAL A 227 -4.61 3.11 -14.17
CA VAL A 227 -4.80 1.92 -15.02
C VAL A 227 -4.50 2.17 -16.51
N GLU A 228 -4.49 3.43 -16.95
CA GLU A 228 -4.23 3.79 -18.35
C GLU A 228 -2.87 4.47 -18.50
N ASN A 229 -2.10 3.99 -19.47
CA ASN A 229 -0.80 4.57 -19.78
C ASN A 229 -0.92 5.97 -20.38
N ASN A 230 -0.07 6.88 -19.94
CA ASN A 230 0.01 8.25 -20.47
C ASN A 230 -1.30 9.04 -20.34
N PHE A 231 -2.16 8.68 -19.40
CA PHE A 231 -3.40 9.40 -19.15
C PHE A 231 -3.18 10.50 -18.10
N ASN A 232 -3.38 11.76 -18.51
CA ASN A 232 -3.26 12.92 -17.63
C ASN A 232 -4.65 13.43 -17.24
N LEU A 233 -4.88 13.59 -15.94
CA LEU A 233 -6.13 14.09 -15.37
C LEU A 233 -5.87 15.34 -14.53
N CYS A 234 -6.62 16.40 -14.78
CA CYS A 234 -6.68 17.55 -13.90
C CYS A 234 -8.07 17.63 -13.26
N GLU A 235 -8.12 17.52 -11.94
CA GLU A 235 -9.37 17.59 -11.20
C GLU A 235 -9.45 18.87 -10.37
N LEU A 236 -10.43 19.71 -10.69
CA LEU A 236 -10.76 20.93 -9.95
C LEU A 236 -12.02 20.69 -9.12
N GLY A 237 -12.03 21.13 -7.88
CA GLY A 237 -13.19 20.98 -7.01
C GLY A 237 -12.91 21.31 -5.55
N PRO A 238 -13.97 21.32 -4.71
CA PRO A 238 -13.87 21.70 -3.32
C PRO A 238 -12.91 20.81 -2.52
N ARG A 239 -12.47 21.31 -1.38
CA ARG A 239 -11.66 20.52 -0.42
C ARG A 239 -12.50 19.38 0.16
N SER A 240 -11.82 18.37 0.70
CA SER A 240 -12.43 17.22 1.41
C SER A 240 -13.34 16.32 0.56
N THR A 241 -13.18 16.31 -0.77
CA THR A 241 -13.91 15.39 -1.67
C THR A 241 -13.15 14.11 -2.03
N GLY A 242 -12.09 13.80 -1.29
CA GLY A 242 -11.31 12.57 -1.46
C GLY A 242 -10.38 12.52 -2.66
N LYS A 243 -10.09 13.66 -3.34
CA LYS A 243 -9.21 13.72 -4.52
C LYS A 243 -7.83 13.13 -4.23
N SER A 244 -7.13 13.69 -3.27
CA SER A 244 -5.77 13.27 -2.90
C SER A 244 -5.72 11.88 -2.26
N HIS A 245 -6.81 11.48 -1.58
CA HIS A 245 -6.92 10.20 -0.89
C HIS A 245 -6.71 9.01 -1.84
N ILE A 246 -7.27 9.05 -3.05
CA ILE A 246 -7.14 7.98 -4.03
C ILE A 246 -5.67 7.73 -4.39
N TYR A 247 -4.93 8.78 -4.67
CA TYR A 247 -3.52 8.67 -5.08
C TYR A 247 -2.56 8.40 -3.91
N LYS A 248 -2.94 8.74 -2.70
CA LYS A 248 -2.12 8.53 -1.50
C LYS A 248 -2.31 7.17 -0.86
N GLU A 249 -3.54 6.66 -0.82
CA GLU A 249 -3.92 5.58 0.09
C GLU A 249 -4.40 4.31 -0.62
N ILE A 250 -4.86 4.40 -1.88
CA ILE A 250 -5.50 3.27 -2.56
C ILE A 250 -4.48 2.42 -3.31
N SER A 251 -3.57 3.05 -4.05
CA SER A 251 -2.59 2.34 -4.86
C SER A 251 -1.20 2.43 -4.25
N PRO A 252 -0.52 1.29 -4.08
CA PRO A 252 0.90 1.29 -3.69
C PRO A 252 1.82 1.76 -4.82
N ASN A 253 1.28 1.96 -6.02
CA ASN A 253 2.00 2.28 -7.25
C ASN A 253 1.89 3.75 -7.63
N SER A 254 1.22 4.55 -6.81
CA SER A 254 1.09 6.00 -6.98
C SER A 254 1.84 6.75 -5.89
N ILE A 255 2.31 7.93 -6.25
CA ILE A 255 2.91 8.87 -5.30
C ILE A 255 2.19 10.21 -5.39
N LEU A 256 1.90 10.80 -4.24
CA LEU A 256 1.32 12.13 -4.11
C LEU A 256 2.38 13.13 -3.69
N ILE A 257 2.57 14.15 -4.51
CA ILE A 257 3.46 15.29 -4.21
C ILE A 257 2.55 16.43 -3.76
N SER A 258 2.66 16.87 -2.51
CA SER A 258 1.85 17.96 -1.97
C SER A 258 2.66 19.22 -1.71
N GLY A 259 2.07 20.37 -2.02
CA GLY A 259 2.45 21.71 -1.52
C GLY A 259 3.89 22.19 -1.75
N GLY A 260 4.62 21.62 -2.68
CA GLY A 260 6.05 21.93 -2.83
C GLY A 260 6.50 22.19 -4.26
N GLN A 261 7.58 22.94 -4.37
CA GLN A 261 8.35 23.03 -5.60
C GLN A 261 9.09 21.70 -5.79
N THR A 262 8.73 20.95 -6.82
CA THR A 262 9.55 19.83 -7.25
C THR A 262 10.48 20.28 -8.36
N THR A 263 11.68 19.70 -8.41
CA THR A 263 12.65 20.04 -9.44
C THR A 263 12.55 19.08 -10.62
N VAL A 264 12.95 19.52 -11.80
CA VAL A 264 13.04 18.67 -13.00
C VAL A 264 13.91 17.42 -12.71
N ALA A 265 14.99 17.59 -11.97
CA ALA A 265 15.87 16.50 -11.57
C ALA A 265 15.17 15.46 -10.69
N ASN A 266 14.29 15.88 -9.79
CA ASN A 266 13.52 14.98 -8.94
C ASN A 266 12.41 14.26 -9.71
N LEU A 267 11.79 14.94 -10.68
CA LEU A 267 10.71 14.35 -11.47
C LEU A 267 11.21 13.38 -12.53
N PHE A 268 12.24 13.72 -13.27
CA PHE A 268 12.66 12.98 -14.47
C PHE A 268 13.99 12.25 -14.30
N TYR A 269 15.09 12.98 -14.14
CA TYR A 269 16.42 12.39 -14.01
C TYR A 269 17.37 13.30 -13.24
N ASN A 270 18.00 12.77 -12.21
CA ASN A 270 19.00 13.47 -11.43
C ASN A 270 20.40 13.21 -11.99
N MET A 271 20.96 14.20 -12.68
CA MET A 271 22.29 14.10 -13.29
C MET A 271 23.41 13.93 -12.28
N ALA A 272 23.29 14.52 -11.09
CA ALA A 272 24.33 14.45 -10.05
C ALA A 272 24.44 13.04 -9.46
N ASN A 273 23.31 12.40 -9.18
CA ASN A 273 23.25 11.07 -8.60
C ASN A 273 23.08 9.96 -9.66
N LYS A 274 22.93 10.32 -10.95
CA LYS A 274 22.63 9.40 -12.06
C LYS A 274 21.43 8.50 -11.76
N SER A 275 20.38 9.07 -11.20
CA SER A 275 19.18 8.33 -10.78
C SER A 275 17.93 8.78 -11.55
N ILE A 276 17.08 7.82 -11.86
CA ILE A 276 15.76 8.05 -12.46
C ILE A 276 14.88 8.78 -11.44
N GLY A 277 14.10 9.76 -11.91
CA GLY A 277 13.17 10.52 -11.09
C GLY A 277 11.82 9.82 -10.91
N LEU A 278 10.92 10.52 -10.22
CA LEU A 278 9.61 9.97 -9.79
C LEU A 278 8.75 9.44 -10.94
N VAL A 279 8.74 10.15 -12.07
CA VAL A 279 7.93 9.75 -13.25
C VAL A 279 8.41 8.43 -13.86
N GLY A 280 9.69 8.10 -13.72
CA GLY A 280 10.24 6.82 -14.20
C GLY A 280 10.14 5.68 -13.18
N MET A 281 9.82 5.99 -11.92
CA MET A 281 9.75 5.00 -10.84
C MET A 281 8.31 4.62 -10.43
N TRP A 282 7.34 5.48 -10.71
CA TRP A 282 5.96 5.32 -10.28
C TRP A 282 5.02 5.22 -11.46
N ASP A 283 4.01 4.36 -11.36
CA ASP A 283 2.98 4.20 -12.41
C ASP A 283 2.09 5.44 -12.49
N CYS A 284 1.87 6.12 -11.36
CA CYS A 284 1.12 7.36 -11.31
C CYS A 284 1.80 8.38 -10.37
N VAL A 285 2.02 9.58 -10.87
CA VAL A 285 2.54 10.71 -10.09
C VAL A 285 1.45 11.78 -10.02
N ALA A 286 0.92 12.00 -8.82
CA ALA A 286 -0.13 12.98 -8.57
C ALA A 286 0.44 14.23 -7.88
N PHE A 287 -0.07 15.41 -8.25
CA PHE A 287 0.28 16.68 -7.65
C PHE A 287 -0.94 17.24 -6.91
N ASP A 288 -0.78 17.57 -5.64
CA ASP A 288 -1.79 18.23 -4.83
C ASP A 288 -1.44 19.70 -4.60
N GLU A 289 -2.46 20.53 -4.45
CA GLU A 289 -2.30 21.97 -4.20
C GLU A 289 -1.45 22.71 -5.24
N VAL A 290 -1.66 22.39 -6.52
CA VAL A 290 -0.86 22.95 -7.66
C VAL A 290 -0.92 24.48 -7.74
N SER A 291 -1.94 25.12 -7.18
CA SER A 291 -2.07 26.59 -7.14
C SER A 291 -0.94 27.31 -6.38
N GLY A 292 -0.21 26.57 -5.52
CA GLY A 292 0.95 27.09 -4.79
C GLY A 292 2.29 26.83 -5.49
N ILE A 293 2.31 26.09 -6.59
CA ILE A 293 3.54 25.75 -7.33
C ILE A 293 3.91 26.92 -8.24
N SER A 294 5.04 27.58 -7.96
CA SER A 294 5.63 28.53 -8.89
C SER A 294 6.59 27.80 -9.83
N PHE A 295 6.21 27.70 -11.09
CA PHE A 295 7.13 27.24 -12.13
C PHE A 295 8.17 28.34 -12.38
N LYS A 296 9.45 28.02 -12.18
CA LYS A 296 10.55 29.00 -12.36
C LYS A 296 10.82 29.30 -13.83
N ASP A 297 10.50 28.37 -14.72
CA ASP A 297 10.64 28.52 -16.17
C ASP A 297 9.25 28.77 -16.76
N LYS A 298 9.03 30.00 -17.19
CA LYS A 298 7.79 30.46 -17.86
C LYS A 298 7.99 30.54 -19.39
N ASP A 299 8.93 29.79 -19.94
CA ASP A 299 9.17 29.74 -21.38
C ASP A 299 8.53 28.50 -22.01
#